data_ea7d2aaa85ff1d2f649d3f704387dbc8
#
_entry.id   ea7d2aaa85ff1d2f649d3f704387dbc8
#
_cell.length_a   1.000
_cell.length_b   1.000
_cell.length_c   1.000
_cell.angle_alpha   90.00
_cell.angle_beta   90.00
_cell.angle_gamma   90.00
#
_symmetry.space_group_name_H-M   'P 1'
#
loop_
_entity.id
_entity.type
_entity.pdbx_description
1 polymer ?
#
loop_
_entity_poly.entity_id
_entity_poly.type
_entity_poly.pdbx_seq_one_letter_code
_entity_poly.pdbx_strand_id
1 'polypeptide(L)'
;MNPIPKTKVIRLKGQKLAKLNETIHQRDQHKCIYCGNRVDPGEKFHHEHNGIKSDQIEYGVLLCMDCHTERHHGKKCNDIKEYCRKYLIKLYGESIYSK
;
A
#
# COMPACT_ATOMS: atom_id res chain seq x y z
N MET A 1 -28.74 1.15 -15.78
CA MET A 1 -28.44 1.30 -14.37
C MET A 1 -26.95 1.17 -14.13
N ASN A 2 -26.49 1.94 -13.23
CA ASN A 2 -25.08 1.93 -12.93
C ASN A 2 -24.69 0.68 -12.19
N PRO A 3 -23.62 0.04 -12.63
CA PRO A 3 -23.11 -1.04 -11.85
C PRO A 3 -22.60 -0.50 -10.52
N ILE A 4 -22.86 -1.22 -9.49
CA ILE A 4 -22.32 -0.87 -8.20
C ILE A 4 -20.85 -1.23 -8.19
N PRO A 5 -19.99 -0.29 -7.81
CA PRO A 5 -18.57 -0.62 -7.77
C PRO A 5 -18.35 -1.79 -6.82
N LYS A 6 -17.61 -2.74 -7.28
CA LYS A 6 -17.31 -3.88 -6.45
C LYS A 6 -16.42 -3.50 -5.30
N THR A 7 -15.53 -2.56 -5.56
CA THR A 7 -14.63 -2.08 -4.54
C THR A 7 -14.98 -0.64 -4.23
N LYS A 8 -15.39 -0.41 -3.01
CA LYS A 8 -15.69 0.92 -2.58
C LYS A 8 -14.40 1.61 -2.19
N VAL A 9 -14.12 2.74 -2.83
CA VAL A 9 -12.92 3.50 -2.51
C VAL A 9 -13.15 4.28 -1.22
N ILE A 10 -12.25 4.09 -0.27
CA ILE A 10 -12.30 4.78 1.01
C ILE A 10 -11.24 5.86 1.03
N ARG A 11 -11.66 7.10 1.33
CA ARG A 11 -10.73 8.22 1.43
C ARG A 11 -10.83 8.78 2.83
N LEU A 12 -9.74 8.66 3.57
CA LEU A 12 -9.68 9.15 4.93
C LEU A 12 -9.01 10.51 5.00
N LYS A 13 -9.30 11.24 6.05
CA LYS A 13 -8.72 12.56 6.27
C LYS A 13 -8.35 12.73 7.73
N GLY A 14 -7.42 13.65 7.98
CA GLY A 14 -7.10 14.04 9.34
C GLY A 14 -6.65 12.88 10.19
N GLN A 15 -7.24 12.78 11.36
CA GLN A 15 -6.81 11.78 12.34
C GLN A 15 -7.02 10.35 11.87
N LYS A 16 -8.07 10.11 11.10
CA LYS A 16 -8.31 8.75 10.61
C LYS A 16 -7.23 8.30 9.65
N LEU A 17 -6.81 9.20 8.77
CA LEU A 17 -5.72 8.88 7.85
C LEU A 17 -4.41 8.69 8.60
N ALA A 18 -4.14 9.56 9.58
CA ALA A 18 -2.93 9.44 10.38
C ALA A 18 -2.91 8.12 11.14
N LYS A 19 -4.07 7.71 11.65
CA LYS A 19 -4.16 6.46 12.38
C LYS A 19 -3.88 5.27 11.47
N LEU A 20 -4.42 5.30 10.25
CA LEU A 20 -4.17 4.24 9.29
C LEU A 20 -2.68 4.18 8.93
N ASN A 21 -2.08 5.34 8.70
CA ASN A 21 -0.66 5.41 8.39
C ASN A 21 0.17 4.82 9.51
N GLU A 22 -0.16 5.16 10.76
CA GLU A 22 0.54 4.61 11.90
C GLU A 22 0.38 3.11 12.00
N THR A 23 -0.84 2.62 11.73
CA THR A 23 -1.10 1.19 11.79
C THR A 23 -0.28 0.43 10.74
N ILE A 24 -0.20 0.98 9.54
CA ILE A 24 0.59 0.36 8.48
C ILE A 24 2.08 0.39 8.84
N HIS A 25 2.54 1.51 9.41
CA HIS A 25 3.93 1.60 9.85
C HIS A 25 4.25 0.54 10.90
N GLN A 26 3.34 0.33 11.84
CA GLN A 26 3.56 -0.67 12.88
C GLN A 26 3.53 -2.08 12.30
N ARG A 27 2.59 -2.35 11.40
CA ARG A 27 2.50 -3.65 10.77
C ARG A 27 3.79 -3.98 10.01
N ASP A 28 4.32 -3.01 9.29
CA ASP A 28 5.52 -3.21 8.47
C ASP A 28 6.80 -2.90 9.24
N GLN A 29 6.68 -2.67 10.56
CA GLN A 29 7.81 -2.49 11.46
C GLN A 29 8.70 -1.32 11.07
N HIS A 30 8.08 -0.27 10.52
CA HIS A 30 8.77 0.96 10.12
C HIS A 30 9.89 0.70 9.13
N LYS A 31 9.70 -0.30 8.28
CA LYS A 31 10.70 -0.67 7.27
C LYS A 31 10.04 -0.82 5.92
N CYS A 32 10.81 -0.51 4.89
CA CYS A 32 10.39 -0.78 3.53
C CYS A 32 10.21 -2.29 3.37
N ILE A 33 9.05 -2.70 2.87
CA ILE A 33 8.79 -4.14 2.74
C ILE A 33 9.63 -4.78 1.66
N TYR A 34 10.16 -3.98 0.73
CA TYR A 34 10.92 -4.51 -0.39
C TYR A 34 12.41 -4.64 -0.07
N CYS A 35 13.04 -3.57 0.44
CA CYS A 35 14.47 -3.57 0.65
C CYS A 35 14.87 -3.60 2.13
N GLY A 36 13.94 -3.41 3.03
CA GLY A 36 14.23 -3.47 4.45
C GLY A 36 14.76 -2.20 5.08
N ASN A 37 14.95 -1.15 4.28
CA ASN A 37 15.43 0.12 4.82
C ASN A 37 14.39 0.75 5.74
N ARG A 38 14.87 1.47 6.75
CA ARG A 38 13.98 2.12 7.67
C ARG A 38 13.15 3.20 6.96
N VAL A 39 11.87 3.28 7.30
CA VAL A 39 10.97 4.31 6.80
C VAL A 39 10.60 5.21 7.97
N ASP A 40 10.77 6.51 7.77
CA ASP A 40 10.47 7.49 8.80
C ASP A 40 8.98 7.44 9.15
N PRO A 41 8.62 7.51 10.44
CA PRO A 41 7.20 7.49 10.82
C PRO A 41 6.37 8.60 10.18
N GLY A 42 7.00 9.69 9.76
CA GLY A 42 6.29 10.78 9.10
C GLY A 42 5.98 10.52 7.64
N GLU A 43 6.58 9.50 7.06
CA GLU A 43 6.34 9.18 5.66
C GLU A 43 4.98 8.53 5.49
N LYS A 44 4.30 8.88 4.39
CA LYS A 44 3.01 8.28 4.13
C LYS A 44 3.19 6.93 3.46
N PHE A 45 2.29 5.99 3.78
CA PHE A 45 2.32 4.69 3.15
C PHE A 45 2.00 4.81 1.65
N HIS A 46 2.39 3.79 0.91
CA HIS A 46 2.17 3.72 -0.53
C HIS A 46 0.91 2.91 -0.82
N HIS A 47 0.05 3.43 -1.70
CA HIS A 47 -1.12 2.68 -2.14
C HIS A 47 -0.71 1.66 -3.18
N GLU A 48 -1.18 0.44 -3.02
CA GLU A 48 -0.83 -0.62 -3.95
C GLU A 48 -2.05 -1.46 -4.29
N HIS A 49 -2.84 -1.01 -5.26
CA HIS A 49 -3.99 -1.77 -5.72
C HIS A 49 -4.43 -1.25 -7.07
N ASN A 50 -3.90 -1.80 -8.16
CA ASN A 50 -4.41 -1.59 -9.53
C ASN A 50 -4.94 -0.17 -9.82
N GLY A 51 -4.22 0.84 -9.36
CA GLY A 51 -4.59 2.21 -9.62
C GLY A 51 -5.68 2.76 -8.71
N ILE A 52 -6.25 1.95 -7.86
CA ILE A 52 -7.24 2.42 -6.88
C ILE A 52 -6.51 2.89 -5.65
N LYS A 53 -6.72 4.15 -5.29
CA LYS A 53 -6.06 4.72 -4.11
C LYS A 53 -7.04 4.74 -2.94
N SER A 54 -7.32 3.57 -2.42
CA SER A 54 -8.23 3.43 -1.29
C SER A 54 -7.45 3.38 0.00
N ASP A 55 -7.91 4.12 1.00
CA ASP A 55 -7.22 4.20 2.28
C ASP A 55 -7.67 3.06 3.19
N GLN A 56 -7.10 1.89 2.93
CA GLN A 56 -7.39 0.67 3.67
C GLN A 56 -6.09 -0.05 3.95
N ILE A 57 -6.07 -0.77 5.07
CA ILE A 57 -4.84 -1.42 5.51
C ILE A 57 -4.37 -2.49 4.51
N GLU A 58 -5.32 -3.14 3.84
CA GLU A 58 -4.98 -4.19 2.89
C GLU A 58 -4.50 -3.66 1.55
N TYR A 59 -4.49 -2.35 1.35
CA TYR A 59 -4.04 -1.73 0.11
C TYR A 59 -2.88 -0.77 0.33
N GLY A 60 -2.26 -0.79 1.50
CA GLY A 60 -1.15 0.10 1.78
C GLY A 60 0.07 -0.64 2.25
N VAL A 61 1.24 -0.19 1.83
CA VAL A 61 2.51 -0.78 2.24
C VAL A 61 3.51 0.34 2.49
N LEU A 62 4.56 0.02 3.24
CA LEU A 62 5.65 0.96 3.43
C LEU A 62 6.72 0.72 2.38
N LEU A 63 7.11 1.78 1.70
CA LEU A 63 8.25 1.76 0.80
C LEU A 63 9.16 2.92 1.17
N CYS A 64 10.46 2.68 1.17
CA CYS A 64 11.40 3.78 1.37
C CYS A 64 11.37 4.67 0.13
N MET A 65 11.96 5.85 0.25
CA MET A 65 11.92 6.82 -0.84
C MET A 65 12.46 6.24 -2.14
N ASP A 66 13.55 5.50 -2.06
CA ASP A 66 14.17 4.92 -3.25
C ASP A 66 13.24 3.90 -3.91
N CYS A 67 12.67 2.99 -3.11
CA CYS A 67 11.79 1.97 -3.68
C CYS A 67 10.49 2.59 -4.17
N HIS A 68 9.99 3.61 -3.49
CA HIS A 68 8.79 4.29 -3.91
C HIS A 68 9.00 4.95 -5.28
N THR A 69 10.15 5.57 -5.46
CA THR A 69 10.49 6.18 -6.75
C THR A 69 10.64 5.12 -7.82
N GLU A 70 11.31 4.01 -7.51
CA GLU A 70 11.45 2.91 -8.46
C GLU A 70 10.08 2.33 -8.84
N ARG A 71 9.17 2.24 -7.88
CA ARG A 71 7.84 1.71 -8.13
C ARG A 71 7.09 2.54 -9.16
N HIS A 72 7.32 3.86 -9.15
CA HIS A 72 6.60 4.75 -10.05
C HIS A 72 7.33 5.00 -11.36
N HIS A 73 8.65 5.05 -11.34
CA HIS A 73 9.40 5.49 -12.51
C HIS A 73 10.58 4.62 -12.89
N GLY A 74 10.92 3.63 -12.07
CA GLY A 74 12.17 2.93 -12.25
C GLY A 74 12.05 1.63 -13.00
N LYS A 75 13.20 1.01 -13.19
CA LYS A 75 13.28 -0.26 -13.89
C LYS A 75 12.68 -1.40 -13.07
N LYS A 76 12.64 -1.23 -11.74
CA LYS A 76 12.11 -2.25 -10.86
C LYS A 76 10.63 -2.06 -10.56
N CYS A 77 9.97 -1.21 -11.33
CA CYS A 77 8.56 -0.91 -11.09
C CYS A 77 7.71 -2.17 -10.98
N ASN A 78 7.82 -3.06 -11.95
CA ASN A 78 7.02 -4.27 -11.95
C ASN A 78 7.43 -5.25 -10.86
N ASP A 79 8.73 -5.33 -10.57
CA ASP A 79 9.22 -6.21 -9.51
C ASP A 79 8.66 -5.77 -8.16
N ILE A 80 8.69 -4.48 -7.88
CA ILE A 80 8.20 -3.96 -6.62
C ILE A 80 6.69 -4.12 -6.53
N LYS A 81 5.98 -3.85 -7.63
CA LYS A 81 4.54 -4.04 -7.68
C LYS A 81 4.16 -5.47 -7.35
N GLU A 82 4.84 -6.42 -7.97
CA GLU A 82 4.56 -7.83 -7.75
C GLU A 82 4.86 -8.22 -6.30
N TYR A 83 5.96 -7.72 -5.78
CA TYR A 83 6.34 -8.01 -4.40
C TYR A 83 5.30 -7.48 -3.42
N CYS A 84 4.86 -6.24 -3.61
CA CYS A 84 3.86 -5.64 -2.74
C CYS A 84 2.55 -6.41 -2.80
N ARG A 85 2.15 -6.79 -4.00
CA ARG A 85 0.92 -7.55 -4.18
C ARG A 85 0.99 -8.89 -3.45
N LYS A 86 2.09 -9.61 -3.61
CA LYS A 86 2.23 -10.89 -2.94
C LYS A 86 2.27 -10.73 -1.43
N TYR A 87 2.91 -9.67 -0.96
CA TYR A 87 2.98 -9.39 0.45
C TYR A 87 1.58 -9.19 1.04
N LEU A 88 0.77 -8.37 0.37
CA LEU A 88 -0.58 -8.09 0.86
C LEU A 88 -1.48 -9.31 0.75
N ILE A 89 -1.33 -10.09 -0.31
CA ILE A 89 -2.09 -11.33 -0.46
C ILE A 89 -1.74 -12.30 0.66
N LYS A 90 -0.47 -12.37 1.01
CA LYS A 90 -0.05 -13.26 2.09
C LYS A 90 -0.68 -12.86 3.41
N LEU A 91 -0.84 -11.56 3.64
CA LEU A 91 -1.41 -11.08 4.90
C LEU A 91 -2.94 -11.13 4.92
N TYR A 92 -3.58 -10.83 3.81
CA TYR A 92 -5.03 -10.62 3.79
C TYR A 92 -5.79 -11.53 2.85
N GLY A 93 -5.10 -12.35 2.06
CA GLY A 93 -5.77 -13.27 1.15
C GLY A 93 -5.93 -12.69 -0.25
N GLU A 94 -6.11 -13.60 -1.22
CA GLU A 94 -6.18 -13.19 -2.62
C GLU A 94 -7.43 -12.37 -2.93
N SER A 95 -8.45 -12.49 -2.11
CA SER A 95 -9.72 -11.82 -2.39
C SER A 95 -9.58 -10.30 -2.40
N ILE A 96 -8.53 -9.75 -1.80
CA ILE A 96 -8.35 -8.30 -1.82
C ILE A 96 -8.13 -7.77 -3.24
N TYR A 97 -7.68 -8.62 -4.16
CA TYR A 97 -7.48 -8.23 -5.56
C TYR A 97 -8.49 -8.86 -6.49
N SER A 98 -9.42 -9.62 -5.96
CA SER A 98 -10.46 -10.25 -6.77
C SER A 98 -11.60 -9.28 -7.04
N LYS A 99 -12.29 -9.55 -8.13
CA LYS A 99 -13.48 -8.76 -8.44
C LYS A 99 -14.69 -9.39 -7.85
#